data_cf81590ea06c2c2af7b3324cdcd0f043
#
_entry.id   cf81590ea06c2c2af7b3324cdcd0f043
#
_cell.length_a   1.000
_cell.length_b   1.000
_cell.length_c   1.000
_cell.angle_alpha   90.00
_cell.angle_beta   90.00
_cell.angle_gamma   90.00
#
_symmetry.space_group_name_H-M   'P 1'
#
loop_
_entity.id
_entity.type
_entity.pdbx_description
1 polymer ?
#
loop_
_entity_poly.entity_id
_entity_poly.type
_entity_poly.pdbx_seq_one_letter_code
_entity_poly.pdbx_strand_id
1 'polypeptide(L)'
;MVLQSAPAIPPTASYTVEEAPDLGVDERSLRDRGVLVPSRGIRTPVHSRETLLQRARPYTVLHPTTALSHLSAAMVHRIPLPSWAEDATLIDLSRAAPPDPSANDRLGQPRRAQVRGHRLRLKDDEVALLDGTRVTTPSRTWLDLCSIKRLSMDDVITAGEYLVSEHERAYYPRTAVVPLAGLRSFVESRHRVVGLGRARIALELLAVGVDSPQESHLRQMLERAGLPKFTPNCPVTDPWGATIWVDLGNPKFRVCLEYEGEHHLTGPQRASDDVRDRRTRSAGWLQVKITKEDMARGEAFVVAKVVAALRAHGYRG
;
A
#
# COMPACT_ATOMS: atom_id res chain seq x y z
N MET A 1 -11.40 -27.89 -49.41
CA MET A 1 -12.26 -27.14 -48.48
C MET A 1 -11.35 -26.63 -47.39
N VAL A 2 -10.88 -25.38 -47.53
CA VAL A 2 -10.03 -24.73 -46.54
C VAL A 2 -10.94 -24.30 -45.37
N LEU A 3 -10.72 -24.90 -44.21
CA LEU A 3 -11.34 -24.43 -42.99
C LEU A 3 -10.87 -23.01 -42.74
N GLN A 4 -11.72 -22.03 -43.01
CA GLN A 4 -11.48 -20.67 -42.53
C GLN A 4 -11.45 -20.74 -40.98
N SER A 5 -10.29 -20.57 -40.39
CA SER A 5 -10.15 -20.36 -38.94
C SER A 5 -11.03 -19.19 -38.53
N ALA A 6 -11.84 -19.40 -37.48
CA ALA A 6 -12.62 -18.32 -36.91
C ALA A 6 -11.73 -17.12 -36.64
N PRO A 7 -12.21 -15.88 -36.85
CA PRO A 7 -11.42 -14.69 -36.58
C PRO A 7 -10.98 -14.72 -35.11
N ALA A 8 -9.67 -14.65 -34.88
CA ALA A 8 -9.13 -14.59 -33.53
C ALA A 8 -9.69 -13.34 -32.82
N ILE A 9 -10.16 -13.52 -31.59
CA ILE A 9 -10.61 -12.39 -30.78
C ILE A 9 -9.36 -11.53 -30.50
N PRO A 10 -9.39 -10.24 -30.87
CA PRO A 10 -8.23 -9.38 -30.65
C PRO A 10 -7.82 -9.36 -29.17
N PRO A 11 -6.53 -9.33 -28.83
CA PRO A 11 -6.10 -9.23 -27.45
C PRO A 11 -6.73 -7.99 -26.78
N THR A 12 -7.18 -8.15 -25.54
CA THR A 12 -7.79 -7.08 -24.74
C THR A 12 -6.77 -6.34 -23.87
N ALA A 13 -5.54 -6.84 -23.80
CA ALA A 13 -4.44 -6.30 -23.01
C ALA A 13 -3.12 -6.31 -23.78
N SER A 14 -2.11 -5.61 -23.25
CA SER A 14 -0.76 -5.56 -23.79
C SER A 14 -0.11 -6.94 -23.87
N TYR A 15 0.61 -7.16 -24.96
CA TYR A 15 1.30 -8.42 -25.24
C TYR A 15 2.67 -8.15 -25.89
N THR A 16 3.54 -9.14 -25.89
CA THR A 16 4.81 -9.07 -26.62
C THR A 16 4.60 -9.48 -28.08
N VAL A 17 5.48 -8.98 -28.96
CA VAL A 17 5.46 -9.39 -30.37
C VAL A 17 5.70 -10.91 -30.52
N GLU A 18 6.46 -11.51 -29.61
CA GLU A 18 6.73 -12.95 -29.59
C GLU A 18 5.48 -13.78 -29.23
N GLU A 19 4.57 -13.24 -28.41
CA GLU A 19 3.30 -13.89 -28.05
C GLU A 19 2.22 -13.74 -29.12
N ALA A 20 2.39 -12.82 -30.07
CA ALA A 20 1.37 -12.50 -31.07
C ALA A 20 0.82 -13.72 -31.86
N PRO A 21 1.68 -14.66 -32.34
CA PRO A 21 1.20 -15.85 -33.04
C PRO A 21 0.28 -16.73 -32.19
N ASP A 22 0.63 -16.91 -30.91
CA ASP A 22 -0.15 -17.72 -29.96
C ASP A 22 -1.51 -17.07 -29.64
N LEU A 23 -1.59 -15.74 -29.76
CA LEU A 23 -2.81 -14.94 -29.61
C LEU A 23 -3.60 -14.81 -30.94
N GLY A 24 -3.13 -15.45 -32.02
CA GLY A 24 -3.77 -15.38 -33.33
C GLY A 24 -3.63 -14.02 -34.02
N VAL A 25 -2.64 -13.21 -33.63
CA VAL A 25 -2.36 -11.90 -34.21
C VAL A 25 -1.28 -12.04 -35.30
N ASP A 26 -1.63 -11.72 -36.53
CA ASP A 26 -0.71 -11.76 -37.67
C ASP A 26 0.22 -10.53 -37.73
N GLU A 27 1.28 -10.59 -38.57
CA GLU A 27 2.23 -9.51 -38.72
C GLU A 27 1.61 -8.18 -39.20
N ARG A 28 0.54 -8.25 -40.00
CA ARG A 28 -0.16 -7.07 -40.51
C ARG A 28 -0.89 -6.36 -39.37
N SER A 29 -1.57 -7.12 -38.55
CA SER A 29 -2.28 -6.63 -37.38
C SER A 29 -1.34 -5.96 -36.35
N LEU A 30 -0.08 -6.40 -36.22
CA LEU A 30 0.92 -5.76 -35.37
C LEU A 30 1.26 -4.32 -35.76
N ARG A 31 0.94 -3.92 -37.01
CA ARG A 31 1.21 -2.59 -37.58
C ARG A 31 -0.06 -1.79 -37.83
N ASP A 32 -1.20 -2.33 -37.41
CA ASP A 32 -2.48 -1.65 -37.55
C ASP A 32 -2.58 -0.37 -36.72
N ARG A 33 -3.40 0.59 -37.19
CA ARG A 33 -3.66 1.84 -36.45
C ARG A 33 -4.36 1.63 -35.10
N GLY A 34 -5.02 0.50 -34.92
CA GLY A 34 -5.66 0.07 -33.67
C GLY A 34 -4.68 -0.45 -32.61
N VAL A 35 -3.36 -0.42 -32.87
CA VAL A 35 -2.34 -0.95 -31.98
C VAL A 35 -1.28 0.09 -31.67
N LEU A 36 -1.09 0.40 -30.39
CA LEU A 36 -0.02 1.26 -29.87
C LEU A 36 1.28 0.46 -29.70
N VAL A 37 2.41 1.15 -29.79
CA VAL A 37 3.74 0.61 -29.53
C VAL A 37 4.37 1.35 -28.34
N PRO A 38 3.99 1.01 -27.09
CA PRO A 38 4.51 1.72 -25.91
C PRO A 38 6.01 1.51 -25.71
N SER A 39 6.54 0.39 -26.20
CA SER A 39 7.98 0.08 -26.19
C SER A 39 8.31 -0.94 -27.26
N ARG A 40 9.60 -1.03 -27.65
CA ARG A 40 10.07 -2.04 -28.62
C ARG A 40 9.70 -3.44 -28.15
N GLY A 41 9.06 -4.23 -29.03
CA GLY A 41 8.62 -5.59 -28.75
C GLY A 41 7.30 -5.70 -27.97
N ILE A 42 6.63 -4.59 -27.65
CA ILE A 42 5.34 -4.57 -26.96
C ILE A 42 4.27 -3.95 -27.85
N ARG A 43 3.07 -4.49 -27.79
CA ARG A 43 1.87 -3.99 -28.44
C ARG A 43 0.75 -3.84 -27.43
N THR A 44 -0.02 -2.76 -27.56
CA THR A 44 -1.18 -2.44 -26.72
C THR A 44 -2.35 -2.07 -27.62
N PRO A 45 -3.50 -2.76 -27.56
CA PRO A 45 -4.69 -2.34 -28.29
C PRO A 45 -5.15 -0.92 -27.86
N VAL A 46 -5.48 -0.06 -28.82
CA VAL A 46 -5.84 1.37 -28.55
C VAL A 46 -7.00 1.50 -27.55
N HIS A 47 -7.94 0.58 -27.58
CA HIS A 47 -9.13 0.62 -26.71
C HIS A 47 -9.01 -0.28 -25.46
N SER A 48 -7.81 -0.78 -25.16
CA SER A 48 -7.60 -1.60 -23.97
C SER A 48 -7.79 -0.79 -22.69
N ARG A 49 -8.51 -1.38 -21.71
CA ARG A 49 -8.63 -0.86 -20.35
C ARG A 49 -7.80 -1.75 -19.43
N GLU A 50 -6.52 -1.47 -19.38
CA GLU A 50 -5.57 -2.33 -18.69
C GLU A 50 -5.38 -1.96 -17.22
N THR A 51 -5.32 -2.98 -16.38
CA THR A 51 -4.74 -2.85 -15.05
C THR A 51 -3.25 -2.59 -15.14
N LEU A 52 -2.65 -2.10 -14.06
CA LEU A 52 -1.19 -1.92 -13.99
C LEU A 52 -0.43 -3.24 -14.22
N LEU A 53 -0.96 -4.36 -13.70
CA LEU A 53 -0.37 -5.70 -13.93
C LEU A 53 -0.37 -6.06 -15.42
N GLN A 54 -1.50 -5.92 -16.09
CA GLN A 54 -1.62 -6.21 -17.52
C GLN A 54 -0.67 -5.33 -18.35
N ARG A 55 -0.56 -4.05 -18.02
CA ARG A 55 0.36 -3.11 -18.68
C ARG A 55 1.82 -3.44 -18.43
N ALA A 56 2.16 -3.93 -17.23
CA ALA A 56 3.54 -4.25 -16.85
C ALA A 56 4.00 -5.65 -17.31
N ARG A 57 3.06 -6.60 -17.46
CA ARG A 57 3.36 -8.01 -17.81
C ARG A 57 4.31 -8.16 -19.00
N PRO A 58 4.09 -7.52 -20.16
CA PRO A 58 4.97 -7.71 -21.32
C PRO A 58 6.42 -7.32 -21.07
N TYR A 59 6.65 -6.33 -20.18
CA TYR A 59 8.02 -5.93 -19.83
C TYR A 59 8.75 -7.01 -19.02
N THR A 60 8.03 -7.73 -18.15
CA THR A 60 8.60 -8.82 -17.35
C THR A 60 8.73 -10.11 -18.15
N VAL A 61 7.89 -10.32 -19.15
CA VAL A 61 8.01 -11.43 -20.10
C VAL A 61 9.26 -11.25 -21.00
N LEU A 62 9.42 -10.06 -21.61
CA LEU A 62 10.60 -9.76 -22.44
C LEU A 62 11.92 -9.84 -21.67
N HIS A 63 11.89 -9.64 -20.37
CA HIS A 63 13.07 -9.66 -19.51
C HIS A 63 12.78 -10.43 -18.21
N PRO A 64 12.93 -11.74 -18.22
CA PRO A 64 12.57 -12.60 -17.07
C PRO A 64 13.34 -12.29 -15.77
N THR A 65 14.43 -11.55 -15.83
CA THR A 65 15.17 -11.06 -14.65
C THR A 65 14.60 -9.76 -14.08
N THR A 66 13.53 -9.19 -14.67
CA THR A 66 12.89 -7.98 -14.17
C THR A 66 11.63 -8.31 -13.39
N ALA A 67 11.29 -7.44 -12.44
CA ALA A 67 10.05 -7.49 -11.69
C ALA A 67 9.50 -6.06 -11.49
N LEU A 68 8.18 -5.96 -11.44
CA LEU A 68 7.50 -4.74 -10.98
C LEU A 68 7.91 -4.48 -9.52
N SER A 69 8.19 -3.22 -9.17
CA SER A 69 8.77 -2.86 -7.86
C SER A 69 8.36 -1.46 -7.41
N HIS A 70 8.86 -1.01 -6.28
CA HIS A 70 8.68 0.36 -5.75
C HIS A 70 7.20 0.79 -5.77
N LEU A 71 6.88 2.00 -6.31
CA LEU A 71 5.52 2.54 -6.34
C LEU A 71 4.56 1.65 -7.14
N SER A 72 5.01 1.11 -8.27
CA SER A 72 4.16 0.26 -9.11
C SER A 72 3.79 -1.05 -8.42
N ALA A 73 4.71 -1.69 -7.71
CA ALA A 73 4.39 -2.87 -6.90
C ALA A 73 3.51 -2.51 -5.69
N ALA A 74 3.75 -1.35 -5.06
CA ALA A 74 2.91 -0.87 -3.97
C ALA A 74 1.45 -0.68 -4.40
N MET A 75 1.21 -0.08 -5.57
CA MET A 75 -0.14 0.03 -6.14
C MET A 75 -0.81 -1.34 -6.36
N VAL A 76 -0.06 -2.33 -6.89
CA VAL A 76 -0.55 -3.70 -7.10
C VAL A 76 -0.93 -4.36 -5.78
N HIS A 77 -0.10 -4.18 -4.74
CA HIS A 77 -0.37 -4.69 -3.39
C HIS A 77 -1.35 -3.83 -2.59
N ARG A 78 -1.91 -2.76 -3.19
CA ARG A 78 -2.81 -1.80 -2.54
C ARG A 78 -2.22 -1.17 -1.28
N ILE A 79 -0.90 -1.06 -1.23
CA ILE A 79 -0.20 -0.35 -0.15
C ILE A 79 -0.50 1.14 -0.29
N PRO A 80 -0.98 1.82 0.77
CA PRO A 80 -1.29 3.24 0.71
C PRO A 80 -0.08 4.07 0.29
N LEU A 81 -0.32 5.01 -0.59
CA LEU A 81 0.67 5.95 -1.10
C LEU A 81 0.11 7.38 -1.01
N PRO A 82 0.95 8.41 -0.91
CA PRO A 82 0.48 9.78 -1.09
C PRO A 82 0.03 10.02 -2.54
N SER A 83 -0.94 10.93 -2.75
CA SER A 83 -1.59 11.17 -4.04
C SER A 83 -0.61 11.36 -5.20
N TRP A 84 0.48 12.11 -4.98
CA TRP A 84 1.50 12.31 -6.02
C TRP A 84 2.17 11.02 -6.50
N ALA A 85 2.13 9.95 -5.71
CA ALA A 85 2.72 8.65 -6.04
C ALA A 85 1.69 7.71 -6.69
N GLU A 86 0.40 7.86 -6.37
CA GLU A 86 -0.71 7.13 -7.00
C GLU A 86 -0.90 7.55 -8.47
N ASP A 87 -0.64 8.81 -8.80
CA ASP A 87 -0.71 9.35 -10.15
C ASP A 87 0.53 9.02 -11.02
N ALA A 88 1.44 8.16 -10.54
CA ALA A 88 2.65 7.83 -11.26
C ALA A 88 2.34 7.10 -12.59
N THR A 89 2.62 7.76 -13.70
CA THR A 89 2.42 7.22 -15.07
C THR A 89 3.49 6.20 -15.48
N LEU A 90 4.69 6.29 -14.86
CA LEU A 90 5.82 5.42 -15.16
C LEU A 90 5.67 4.08 -14.42
N ILE A 91 6.06 3.01 -15.10
CA ILE A 91 6.16 1.68 -14.53
C ILE A 91 7.53 1.52 -13.87
N ASP A 92 7.54 1.26 -12.55
CA ASP A 92 8.78 0.96 -11.84
C ASP A 92 9.18 -0.50 -12.03
N LEU A 93 10.26 -0.74 -12.76
CA LEU A 93 10.82 -2.06 -13.00
C LEU A 93 12.22 -2.18 -12.41
N SER A 94 12.40 -3.18 -11.57
CA SER A 94 13.71 -3.56 -11.06
C SER A 94 14.29 -4.73 -11.84
N ARG A 95 15.60 -4.67 -12.11
CA ARG A 95 16.35 -5.80 -12.60
C ARG A 95 17.15 -6.42 -11.46
N ALA A 96 17.06 -7.74 -11.33
CA ALA A 96 17.94 -8.48 -10.44
C ALA A 96 19.40 -8.30 -10.91
N ALA A 97 20.27 -7.86 -9.99
CA ALA A 97 21.71 -7.92 -10.24
C ALA A 97 22.17 -9.38 -10.22
N PRO A 98 23.14 -9.79 -11.06
CA PRO A 98 23.65 -11.15 -11.03
C PRO A 98 24.18 -11.49 -9.65
N PRO A 99 24.10 -12.78 -9.24
CA PRO A 99 24.62 -13.23 -7.96
C PRO A 99 26.12 -12.99 -7.80
N ASP A 100 26.86 -13.13 -8.89
CA ASP A 100 28.30 -12.90 -8.95
C ASP A 100 28.59 -11.43 -9.34
N PRO A 101 29.20 -10.64 -8.45
CA PRO A 101 29.59 -9.26 -8.75
C PRO A 101 30.67 -9.15 -9.84
N SER A 102 31.44 -10.24 -10.08
CA SER A 102 32.46 -10.30 -11.14
C SER A 102 31.87 -10.64 -12.51
N ALA A 103 30.63 -11.14 -12.57
CA ALA A 103 29.92 -11.32 -13.80
C ALA A 103 29.81 -9.97 -14.50
N ASN A 104 30.34 -9.88 -15.73
CA ASN A 104 30.35 -8.67 -16.52
C ASN A 104 28.94 -8.33 -16.99
N ASP A 105 28.06 -7.97 -15.99
CA ASP A 105 26.69 -7.56 -16.24
C ASP A 105 26.68 -6.15 -16.85
N ARG A 106 26.89 -6.10 -18.17
CA ARG A 106 26.74 -4.88 -18.98
C ARG A 106 25.29 -4.40 -19.04
N LEU A 107 24.33 -5.20 -18.54
CA LEU A 107 22.93 -4.88 -18.53
C LEU A 107 22.61 -4.02 -17.28
N GLY A 108 22.65 -2.71 -17.43
CA GLY A 108 22.23 -1.75 -16.39
C GLY A 108 20.74 -1.89 -15.97
N GLN A 109 20.24 -0.88 -15.28
CA GLN A 109 18.80 -0.78 -14.97
C GLN A 109 17.96 -0.81 -16.28
N PRO A 110 16.70 -1.28 -16.23
CA PRO A 110 15.81 -1.25 -17.38
C PRO A 110 15.68 0.16 -17.96
N ARG A 111 15.91 0.31 -19.26
CA ARG A 111 15.80 1.58 -19.98
C ARG A 111 14.81 1.42 -21.12
N ARG A 112 13.56 1.77 -20.87
CA ARG A 112 12.46 1.73 -21.86
C ARG A 112 11.57 2.94 -21.70
N ALA A 113 10.88 3.32 -22.76
CA ALA A 113 9.83 4.32 -22.69
C ALA A 113 8.80 3.90 -21.63
N GLN A 114 8.26 4.85 -20.88
CA GLN A 114 7.29 4.65 -19.81
C GLN A 114 7.79 3.80 -18.63
N VAL A 115 9.09 3.52 -18.51
CA VAL A 115 9.69 2.73 -17.44
C VAL A 115 10.66 3.58 -16.62
N ARG A 116 10.50 3.55 -15.31
CA ARG A 116 11.52 3.95 -14.35
C ARG A 116 12.28 2.69 -13.93
N GLY A 117 13.51 2.57 -14.42
CA GLY A 117 14.33 1.40 -14.17
C GLY A 117 15.12 1.50 -12.89
N HIS A 118 15.17 0.39 -12.13
CA HIS A 118 15.98 0.23 -10.93
C HIS A 118 16.89 -0.99 -11.09
N ARG A 119 18.01 -1.01 -10.35
CA ARG A 119 18.89 -2.16 -10.23
C ARG A 119 18.96 -2.57 -8.79
N LEU A 120 18.44 -3.74 -8.47
CA LEU A 120 18.35 -4.27 -7.12
C LEU A 120 19.04 -5.63 -7.03
N ARG A 121 19.49 -5.96 -5.83
CA ARG A 121 19.82 -7.34 -5.49
C ARG A 121 18.53 -8.00 -5.00
N LEU A 122 17.86 -8.71 -5.90
CA LEU A 122 16.65 -9.48 -5.60
C LEU A 122 17.03 -10.94 -5.38
N LYS A 123 16.47 -11.52 -4.34
CA LYS A 123 16.47 -12.97 -4.13
C LYS A 123 15.22 -13.58 -4.73
N ASP A 124 15.21 -14.88 -4.99
CA ASP A 124 14.04 -15.54 -5.61
C ASP A 124 12.80 -15.45 -4.72
N ASP A 125 12.96 -15.48 -3.40
CA ASP A 125 11.89 -15.33 -2.40
C ASP A 125 11.36 -13.90 -2.29
N GLU A 126 11.96 -12.92 -2.96
CA GLU A 126 11.54 -11.52 -2.99
C GLU A 126 10.65 -11.18 -4.20
N VAL A 127 10.37 -12.16 -5.07
CA VAL A 127 9.57 -11.97 -6.28
C VAL A 127 8.46 -13.02 -6.33
N ALA A 128 7.23 -12.55 -6.52
CA ALA A 128 6.05 -13.38 -6.75
C ALA A 128 5.57 -13.24 -8.20
N LEU A 129 4.81 -14.22 -8.67
CA LEU A 129 4.11 -14.15 -9.95
C LEU A 129 2.62 -13.86 -9.67
N LEU A 130 2.12 -12.70 -10.14
CA LEU A 130 0.73 -12.28 -10.04
C LEU A 130 0.19 -12.08 -11.46
N ASP A 131 -0.83 -12.84 -11.82
CA ASP A 131 -1.44 -12.80 -13.17
C ASP A 131 -0.39 -12.81 -14.31
N GLY A 132 0.62 -13.69 -14.19
CA GLY A 132 1.70 -13.80 -15.15
C GLY A 132 2.72 -12.68 -15.13
N THR A 133 2.63 -11.73 -14.20
CA THR A 133 3.56 -10.61 -14.01
C THR A 133 4.47 -10.86 -12.81
N ARG A 134 5.75 -10.69 -12.97
CA ARG A 134 6.73 -10.75 -11.86
C ARG A 134 6.65 -9.46 -11.05
N VAL A 135 6.39 -9.57 -9.76
CA VAL A 135 6.21 -8.43 -8.83
C VAL A 135 7.04 -8.68 -7.58
N THR A 136 7.66 -7.67 -7.01
CA THR A 136 8.31 -7.79 -5.69
C THR A 136 7.26 -8.13 -4.62
N THR A 137 7.61 -9.02 -3.68
CA THR A 137 6.73 -9.38 -2.55
C THR A 137 6.37 -8.15 -1.71
N PRO A 138 5.27 -8.17 -0.94
CA PRO A 138 4.88 -7.02 -0.11
C PRO A 138 5.99 -6.54 0.83
N SER A 139 6.72 -7.44 1.49
CA SER A 139 7.86 -7.08 2.36
C SER A 139 8.99 -6.39 1.58
N ARG A 140 9.31 -6.93 0.40
CA ARG A 140 10.33 -6.34 -0.48
C ARG A 140 9.87 -4.98 -1.01
N THR A 141 8.64 -4.87 -1.44
CA THR A 141 8.04 -3.62 -1.91
C THR A 141 8.12 -2.53 -0.85
N TRP A 142 7.78 -2.84 0.41
CA TRP A 142 7.90 -1.88 1.50
C TRP A 142 9.35 -1.41 1.73
N LEU A 143 10.32 -2.33 1.67
CA LEU A 143 11.74 -1.97 1.75
C LEU A 143 12.17 -1.06 0.58
N ASP A 144 11.66 -1.32 -0.62
CA ASP A 144 11.91 -0.48 -1.80
C ASP A 144 11.31 0.92 -1.62
N LEU A 145 10.10 1.04 -1.03
CA LEU A 145 9.49 2.34 -0.66
C LEU A 145 10.39 3.12 0.31
N CYS A 146 11.02 2.46 1.27
CA CYS A 146 11.97 3.08 2.20
C CYS A 146 13.18 3.73 1.48
N SER A 147 13.48 3.33 0.26
CA SER A 147 14.56 3.92 -0.56
C SER A 147 14.16 5.23 -1.25
N ILE A 148 12.88 5.52 -1.37
CA ILE A 148 12.35 6.69 -2.08
C ILE A 148 12.43 7.91 -1.17
N LYS A 149 13.34 8.84 -1.46
CA LYS A 149 13.58 10.03 -0.62
C LYS A 149 12.37 10.98 -0.55
N ARG A 150 11.51 11.00 -1.58
CA ARG A 150 10.33 11.84 -1.64
C ARG A 150 9.20 11.36 -0.70
N LEU A 151 9.16 10.08 -0.37
CA LEU A 151 8.27 9.57 0.68
C LEU A 151 8.77 10.05 2.04
N SER A 152 7.88 10.63 2.85
CA SER A 152 8.17 11.00 4.23
C SER A 152 8.37 9.74 5.11
N MET A 153 8.80 9.91 6.34
CA MET A 153 8.82 8.80 7.30
C MET A 153 7.39 8.36 7.62
N ASP A 154 6.46 9.28 7.72
CA ASP A 154 5.04 9.01 7.95
C ASP A 154 4.43 8.15 6.85
N ASP A 155 4.74 8.45 5.57
CA ASP A 155 4.27 7.62 4.44
C ASP A 155 4.81 6.18 4.55
N VAL A 156 6.07 6.02 4.91
CA VAL A 156 6.71 4.72 5.06
C VAL A 156 6.12 3.93 6.23
N ILE A 157 5.85 4.60 7.36
CA ILE A 157 5.18 4.00 8.51
C ILE A 157 3.75 3.59 8.12
N THR A 158 2.98 4.48 7.51
CA THR A 158 1.61 4.19 7.04
C THR A 158 1.56 2.98 6.10
N ALA A 159 2.51 2.91 5.15
CA ALA A 159 2.65 1.76 4.25
C ALA A 159 2.99 0.45 5.01
N GLY A 160 3.84 0.53 6.03
CA GLY A 160 4.19 -0.60 6.87
C GLY A 160 3.04 -1.06 7.77
N GLU A 161 2.32 -0.14 8.39
CA GLU A 161 1.14 -0.43 9.21
C GLU A 161 0.03 -1.10 8.42
N TYR A 162 -0.20 -0.68 7.16
CA TYR A 162 -1.12 -1.37 6.27
C TYR A 162 -0.77 -2.86 6.10
N LEU A 163 0.53 -3.18 5.96
CA LEU A 163 0.98 -4.55 5.78
C LEU A 163 0.81 -5.39 7.04
N VAL A 164 1.07 -4.81 8.22
CA VAL A 164 1.09 -5.55 9.49
C VAL A 164 -0.23 -5.46 10.25
N SER A 165 -1.22 -4.73 9.73
CA SER A 165 -2.50 -4.58 10.42
C SER A 165 -3.26 -5.89 10.45
N GLU A 166 -3.57 -6.34 11.66
CA GLU A 166 -4.41 -7.50 11.95
C GLU A 166 -5.25 -7.23 13.19
N HIS A 167 -6.46 -7.78 13.23
CA HIS A 167 -7.34 -7.77 14.40
C HIS A 167 -8.47 -8.79 14.26
N GLU A 168 -9.01 -9.23 15.40
CA GLU A 168 -10.08 -10.24 15.48
C GLU A 168 -11.44 -9.59 15.80
N ARG A 169 -11.83 -8.50 15.14
CA ARG A 169 -13.20 -7.96 15.30
C ARG A 169 -14.21 -8.98 14.81
N ALA A 170 -15.23 -9.27 15.62
CA ALA A 170 -16.18 -10.38 15.39
C ALA A 170 -16.84 -10.37 14.00
N TYR A 171 -17.12 -9.21 13.42
CA TYR A 171 -17.81 -9.10 12.12
C TYR A 171 -16.90 -8.67 10.96
N TYR A 172 -15.70 -8.18 11.27
CA TYR A 172 -14.75 -7.66 10.28
C TYR A 172 -13.32 -8.01 10.68
N PRO A 173 -12.97 -9.31 10.72
CA PRO A 173 -11.60 -9.70 11.03
C PRO A 173 -10.67 -9.22 9.92
N ARG A 174 -9.46 -8.81 10.30
CA ARG A 174 -8.40 -8.43 9.38
C ARG A 174 -7.17 -9.27 9.62
N THR A 175 -6.68 -9.92 8.56
CA THR A 175 -5.43 -10.67 8.58
C THR A 175 -4.33 -9.79 7.99
N ALA A 176 -3.18 -9.75 8.64
CA ALA A 176 -2.02 -9.03 8.12
C ALA A 176 -1.60 -9.56 6.75
N VAL A 177 -1.27 -8.66 5.82
CA VAL A 177 -0.65 -9.03 4.54
C VAL A 177 0.72 -9.65 4.81
N VAL A 178 1.44 -9.09 5.76
CA VAL A 178 2.69 -9.59 6.31
C VAL A 178 2.64 -9.40 7.83
N PRO A 179 2.63 -10.46 8.65
CA PRO A 179 2.70 -10.30 10.11
C PRO A 179 3.93 -9.49 10.53
N LEU A 180 3.82 -8.67 11.57
CA LEU A 180 4.92 -7.79 12.03
C LEU A 180 6.21 -8.57 12.28
N ALA A 181 6.12 -9.75 12.89
CA ALA A 181 7.28 -10.61 13.12
C ALA A 181 7.96 -11.06 11.82
N GLY A 182 7.15 -11.36 10.78
CA GLY A 182 7.64 -11.71 9.44
C GLY A 182 8.33 -10.54 8.75
N LEU A 183 7.75 -9.32 8.84
CA LEU A 183 8.35 -8.12 8.28
C LEU A 183 9.68 -7.77 9.01
N ARG A 184 9.72 -7.93 10.34
CA ARG A 184 10.93 -7.75 11.15
C ARG A 184 12.03 -8.72 10.74
N SER A 185 11.74 -10.02 10.69
CA SER A 185 12.69 -11.04 10.24
C SER A 185 13.19 -10.78 8.82
N PHE A 186 12.30 -10.34 7.93
CA PHE A 186 12.70 -9.97 6.57
C PHE A 186 13.72 -8.83 6.58
N VAL A 187 13.47 -7.73 7.31
CA VAL A 187 14.37 -6.55 7.37
C VAL A 187 15.70 -6.91 8.03
N GLU A 188 15.69 -7.68 9.11
CA GLU A 188 16.88 -8.11 9.85
C GLU A 188 17.80 -9.00 9.01
N SER A 189 17.22 -9.84 8.15
CA SER A 189 17.99 -10.71 7.23
C SER A 189 18.63 -9.97 6.06
N ARG A 190 18.41 -8.67 5.90
CA ARG A 190 18.92 -7.87 4.77
C ARG A 190 20.18 -7.10 5.15
N HIS A 191 21.10 -7.03 4.18
CA HIS A 191 22.36 -6.30 4.31
C HIS A 191 22.64 -5.50 3.04
N ARG A 192 23.17 -4.29 3.20
CA ARG A 192 23.63 -3.44 2.09
C ARG A 192 22.53 -3.16 1.05
N VAL A 193 21.28 -2.97 1.50
CA VAL A 193 20.14 -2.58 0.66
C VAL A 193 19.85 -1.11 0.87
N VAL A 194 19.60 -0.37 -0.21
CA VAL A 194 19.19 1.04 -0.14
C VAL A 194 17.85 1.12 0.58
N GLY A 195 17.71 2.09 1.49
CA GLY A 195 16.49 2.24 2.32
C GLY A 195 16.50 1.44 3.63
N LEU A 196 17.42 0.49 3.82
CA LEU A 196 17.44 -0.38 5.00
C LEU A 196 17.53 0.39 6.34
N GLY A 197 18.28 1.48 6.40
CA GLY A 197 18.34 2.31 7.61
C GLY A 197 16.98 2.93 7.96
N ARG A 198 16.27 3.47 6.97
CA ARG A 198 14.92 4.01 7.16
C ARG A 198 13.92 2.90 7.52
N ALA A 199 14.02 1.73 6.88
CA ALA A 199 13.17 0.59 7.17
C ALA A 199 13.31 0.14 8.64
N ARG A 200 14.52 0.08 9.18
CA ARG A 200 14.77 -0.25 10.59
C ARG A 200 14.16 0.78 11.55
N ILE A 201 14.31 2.06 11.25
CA ILE A 201 13.69 3.13 12.06
C ILE A 201 12.16 3.02 12.00
N ALA A 202 11.59 2.91 10.81
CA ALA A 202 10.15 2.79 10.63
C ALA A 202 9.58 1.56 11.34
N LEU A 203 10.28 0.41 11.27
CA LEU A 203 9.85 -0.85 11.88
C LEU A 203 9.62 -0.75 13.40
N GLU A 204 10.40 0.08 14.11
CA GLU A 204 10.23 0.32 15.55
C GLU A 204 9.03 1.24 15.86
N LEU A 205 8.54 1.96 14.85
CA LEU A 205 7.42 2.90 14.97
C LEU A 205 6.09 2.33 14.46
N LEU A 206 6.10 1.12 13.87
CA LEU A 206 4.87 0.48 13.39
C LEU A 206 3.96 0.08 14.54
N ALA A 207 2.67 0.29 14.36
CA ALA A 207 1.62 -0.23 15.22
C ALA A 207 0.75 -1.23 14.45
N VAL A 208 0.38 -2.32 15.11
CA VAL A 208 -0.58 -3.31 14.58
C VAL A 208 -2.00 -2.83 14.87
N GLY A 209 -2.92 -3.09 13.96
CA GLY A 209 -4.34 -2.79 14.13
C GLY A 209 -4.78 -1.43 13.58
N VAL A 210 -3.94 -0.72 12.83
CA VAL A 210 -4.32 0.51 12.13
C VAL A 210 -5.07 0.17 10.85
N ASP A 211 -6.29 0.68 10.66
CA ASP A 211 -7.16 0.30 9.55
C ASP A 211 -7.15 1.28 8.36
N SER A 212 -6.70 2.50 8.58
CA SER A 212 -6.66 3.51 7.52
C SER A 212 -5.38 4.36 7.56
N PRO A 213 -4.98 4.95 6.42
CA PRO A 213 -3.86 5.90 6.37
C PRO A 213 -4.07 7.11 7.30
N GLN A 214 -5.30 7.56 7.46
CA GLN A 214 -5.65 8.72 8.29
C GLN A 214 -5.47 8.42 9.79
N GLU A 215 -5.87 7.23 10.24
CA GLU A 215 -5.60 6.76 11.60
C GLU A 215 -4.10 6.65 11.87
N SER A 216 -3.34 6.13 10.88
CA SER A 216 -1.88 6.08 10.95
C SER A 216 -1.27 7.47 11.12
N HIS A 217 -1.65 8.43 10.30
CA HIS A 217 -1.17 9.80 10.39
C HIS A 217 -1.56 10.46 11.72
N LEU A 218 -2.81 10.27 12.16
CA LEU A 218 -3.27 10.80 13.44
C LEU A 218 -2.45 10.23 14.60
N ARG A 219 -2.27 8.91 14.65
CA ARG A 219 -1.44 8.26 15.67
C ARG A 219 -0.02 8.81 15.71
N GLN A 220 0.61 8.94 14.55
CA GLN A 220 1.98 9.46 14.42
C GLN A 220 2.09 10.91 14.88
N MET A 221 1.10 11.78 14.58
CA MET A 221 1.06 13.17 15.09
C MET A 221 1.06 13.19 16.62
N LEU A 222 0.25 12.35 17.26
CA LEU A 222 0.15 12.31 18.72
C LEU A 222 1.45 11.79 19.37
N GLU A 223 2.09 10.80 18.77
CA GLU A 223 3.38 10.28 19.26
C GLU A 223 4.51 11.30 19.12
N ARG A 224 4.59 12.02 18.00
CA ARG A 224 5.57 13.11 17.83
C ARG A 224 5.36 14.26 18.84
N ALA A 225 4.11 14.54 19.17
CA ALA A 225 3.77 15.52 20.19
C ALA A 225 4.06 15.05 21.63
N GLY A 226 4.56 13.83 21.82
CA GLY A 226 4.85 13.26 23.13
C GLY A 226 3.60 12.98 23.99
N LEU A 227 2.44 12.84 23.38
CA LEU A 227 1.21 12.53 24.08
C LEU A 227 1.20 11.08 24.58
N PRO A 228 0.38 10.76 25.61
CA PRO A 228 0.17 9.39 26.06
C PRO A 228 -0.23 8.49 24.89
N LYS A 229 0.33 7.27 24.85
CA LYS A 229 0.12 6.31 23.74
C LYS A 229 -1.35 6.00 23.55
N PHE A 230 -1.81 6.11 22.32
CA PHE A 230 -3.10 5.62 21.86
C PHE A 230 -2.93 4.27 21.16
N THR A 231 -3.76 3.31 21.52
CA THR A 231 -3.75 1.97 20.95
C THR A 231 -4.72 1.92 19.77
N PRO A 232 -4.28 1.52 18.56
CA PRO A 232 -5.20 1.30 17.45
C PRO A 232 -6.18 0.18 17.74
N ASN A 233 -7.36 0.26 17.16
CA ASN A 233 -8.42 -0.73 17.34
C ASN A 233 -8.64 -1.09 18.81
N CYS A 234 -8.75 -0.07 19.65
CA CYS A 234 -8.84 -0.27 21.09
C CYS A 234 -10.22 -0.79 21.49
N PRO A 235 -10.30 -1.94 22.20
CA PRO A 235 -11.58 -2.43 22.71
C PRO A 235 -12.06 -1.60 23.92
N VAL A 236 -13.31 -1.20 23.87
CA VAL A 236 -14.03 -0.54 24.96
C VAL A 236 -15.20 -1.42 25.36
N THR A 237 -15.25 -1.86 26.61
CA THR A 237 -16.37 -2.65 27.12
C THR A 237 -17.44 -1.72 27.69
N ASP A 238 -18.66 -1.81 27.19
CA ASP A 238 -19.79 -1.04 27.70
C ASP A 238 -20.34 -1.65 29.03
N PRO A 239 -21.21 -0.92 29.74
CA PRO A 239 -21.79 -1.43 31.01
C PRO A 239 -22.60 -2.73 30.89
N TRP A 240 -22.96 -3.12 29.66
CA TRP A 240 -23.73 -4.35 29.38
C TRP A 240 -22.84 -5.51 28.93
N GLY A 241 -21.50 -5.33 28.95
CA GLY A 241 -20.53 -6.36 28.61
C GLY A 241 -20.25 -6.51 27.12
N ALA A 242 -20.78 -5.62 26.26
CA ALA A 242 -20.47 -5.67 24.84
C ALA A 242 -19.22 -4.85 24.50
N THR A 243 -18.41 -5.38 23.59
CA THR A 243 -17.20 -4.70 23.13
C THR A 243 -17.51 -3.76 21.96
N ILE A 244 -17.03 -2.53 22.09
CA ILE A 244 -17.01 -1.49 21.08
C ILE A 244 -15.55 -1.29 20.65
N TRP A 245 -15.29 -1.20 19.37
CA TRP A 245 -13.95 -0.94 18.88
C TRP A 245 -13.83 0.52 18.43
N VAL A 246 -12.84 1.23 18.96
CA VAL A 246 -12.55 2.63 18.61
C VAL A 246 -11.24 2.70 17.81
N ASP A 247 -11.15 3.65 16.87
CA ASP A 247 -10.00 3.71 15.97
C ASP A 247 -8.68 3.86 16.73
N LEU A 248 -8.63 4.80 17.68
CA LEU A 248 -7.50 4.99 18.58
C LEU A 248 -8.01 5.21 20.03
N GLY A 249 -7.55 4.42 20.99
CA GLY A 249 -7.97 4.54 22.38
C GLY A 249 -6.82 4.68 23.36
N ASN A 250 -7.02 5.51 24.39
CA ASN A 250 -6.14 5.58 25.54
C ASN A 250 -6.89 5.13 26.80
N PRO A 251 -6.73 3.87 27.25
CA PRO A 251 -7.46 3.32 28.39
C PRO A 251 -7.17 4.01 29.73
N LYS A 252 -5.94 4.54 29.90
CA LYS A 252 -5.54 5.22 31.14
C LYS A 252 -6.38 6.46 31.41
N PHE A 253 -6.64 7.24 30.38
CA PHE A 253 -7.42 8.47 30.45
C PHE A 253 -8.86 8.29 29.95
N ARG A 254 -9.22 7.11 29.42
CA ARG A 254 -10.53 6.83 28.81
C ARG A 254 -10.90 7.88 27.76
N VAL A 255 -9.95 8.20 26.90
CA VAL A 255 -10.14 9.06 25.74
C VAL A 255 -9.99 8.22 24.50
N CYS A 256 -10.93 8.33 23.57
CA CYS A 256 -10.84 7.68 22.28
C CYS A 256 -11.01 8.70 21.15
N LEU A 257 -10.41 8.38 20.02
CA LEU A 257 -10.45 9.19 18.81
C LEU A 257 -11.07 8.35 17.70
N GLU A 258 -11.93 8.98 16.91
CA GLU A 258 -12.54 8.43 15.70
C GLU A 258 -12.22 9.37 14.55
N TYR A 259 -11.67 8.84 13.46
CA TYR A 259 -11.45 9.61 12.26
C TYR A 259 -12.71 9.64 11.40
N GLU A 260 -13.28 10.82 11.18
CA GLU A 260 -14.42 11.02 10.28
C GLU A 260 -13.94 11.50 8.91
N GLY A 261 -13.92 10.59 7.94
CA GLY A 261 -13.74 10.92 6.52
C GLY A 261 -15.00 11.52 5.90
N GLU A 262 -14.89 11.97 4.64
CA GLU A 262 -16.05 12.41 3.84
C GLU A 262 -16.91 11.19 3.41
N HIS A 263 -17.62 10.59 4.34
CA HIS A 263 -18.63 9.59 3.98
C HIS A 263 -20.01 10.25 3.99
N HIS A 264 -20.68 10.21 2.85
CA HIS A 264 -22.13 10.43 2.80
C HIS A 264 -22.82 9.26 3.48
N LEU A 265 -22.87 9.31 4.82
CA LEU A 265 -23.54 8.29 5.61
C LEU A 265 -25.00 8.20 5.22
N THR A 266 -25.48 7.01 4.93
CA THR A 266 -26.91 6.73 4.78
C THR A 266 -27.59 6.86 6.15
N GLY A 267 -28.92 7.07 6.16
CA GLY A 267 -29.68 7.17 7.42
C GLY A 267 -29.43 6.02 8.40
N PRO A 268 -29.43 4.74 7.94
CA PRO A 268 -29.13 3.59 8.80
C PRO A 268 -27.70 3.61 9.40
N GLN A 269 -26.71 4.04 8.63
CA GLN A 269 -25.32 4.15 9.12
C GLN A 269 -25.19 5.20 10.23
N ARG A 270 -25.82 6.39 10.07
CA ARG A 270 -25.86 7.42 11.11
C ARG A 270 -26.49 6.93 12.42
N ALA A 271 -27.61 6.20 12.32
CA ALA A 271 -28.27 5.63 13.51
C ALA A 271 -27.38 4.63 14.25
N SER A 272 -26.62 3.80 13.51
CA SER A 272 -25.67 2.86 14.08
C SER A 272 -24.50 3.58 14.78
N ASP A 273 -23.97 4.63 14.18
CA ASP A 273 -22.88 5.44 14.75
C ASP A 273 -23.33 6.17 16.01
N ASP A 274 -24.55 6.74 16.01
CA ASP A 274 -25.13 7.37 17.23
C ASP A 274 -25.30 6.38 18.37
N VAL A 275 -25.64 5.12 18.10
CA VAL A 275 -25.72 4.06 19.10
C VAL A 275 -24.33 3.75 19.64
N ARG A 276 -23.34 3.60 18.77
CA ARG A 276 -21.94 3.35 19.15
C ARG A 276 -21.40 4.47 20.03
N ASP A 277 -21.61 5.73 19.62
CA ASP A 277 -21.19 6.91 20.36
C ASP A 277 -21.82 6.99 21.77
N ARG A 278 -23.12 6.69 21.90
CA ARG A 278 -23.80 6.65 23.21
C ARG A 278 -23.23 5.56 24.12
N ARG A 279 -22.97 4.37 23.56
CA ARG A 279 -22.41 3.24 24.32
C ARG A 279 -20.99 3.53 24.79
N THR A 280 -20.15 4.12 23.94
CA THR A 280 -18.78 4.56 24.27
C THR A 280 -18.81 5.55 25.45
N ARG A 281 -19.72 6.54 25.40
CA ARG A 281 -19.90 7.50 26.51
C ARG A 281 -20.44 6.83 27.78
N SER A 282 -21.36 5.86 27.66
CA SER A 282 -21.88 5.11 28.82
C SER A 282 -20.80 4.25 29.47
N ALA A 283 -19.75 3.86 28.73
CA ALA A 283 -18.55 3.20 29.27
C ALA A 283 -17.61 4.18 30.01
N GLY A 284 -17.96 5.45 30.10
CA GLY A 284 -17.15 6.50 30.76
C GLY A 284 -15.96 6.98 29.90
N TRP A 285 -16.03 6.81 28.59
CA TRP A 285 -15.02 7.31 27.68
C TRP A 285 -15.43 8.65 27.05
N LEU A 286 -14.44 9.54 26.91
CA LEU A 286 -14.58 10.77 26.15
C LEU A 286 -14.15 10.51 24.70
N GLN A 287 -15.10 10.62 23.79
CA GLN A 287 -14.88 10.44 22.37
C GLN A 287 -14.58 11.78 21.71
N VAL A 288 -13.49 11.83 20.94
CA VAL A 288 -13.08 12.98 20.13
C VAL A 288 -13.13 12.57 18.65
N LYS A 289 -13.97 13.26 17.89
CA LYS A 289 -14.05 13.08 16.45
C LYS A 289 -13.02 14.00 15.79
N ILE A 290 -12.17 13.44 14.95
CA ILE A 290 -11.15 14.14 14.15
C ILE A 290 -11.60 14.10 12.70
N THR A 291 -11.91 15.25 12.14
CA THR A 291 -12.40 15.34 10.76
C THR A 291 -11.26 15.63 9.77
N LYS A 292 -11.55 15.52 8.48
CA LYS A 292 -10.64 15.91 7.41
C LYS A 292 -10.25 17.39 7.52
N GLU A 293 -11.19 18.25 7.91
CA GLU A 293 -10.96 19.68 8.13
C GLU A 293 -10.04 19.94 9.32
N ASP A 294 -10.18 19.15 10.40
CA ASP A 294 -9.26 19.21 11.54
C ASP A 294 -7.83 18.86 11.10
N MET A 295 -7.67 17.78 10.34
CA MET A 295 -6.38 17.38 9.79
C MET A 295 -5.78 18.46 8.85
N ALA A 296 -6.62 19.10 8.04
CA ALA A 296 -6.20 20.19 7.14
C ALA A 296 -5.72 21.44 7.91
N ARG A 297 -6.18 21.66 9.13
CA ARG A 297 -5.69 22.75 10.01
C ARG A 297 -4.30 22.48 10.59
N GLY A 298 -3.80 21.27 10.42
CA GLY A 298 -2.45 20.86 10.77
C GLY A 298 -2.30 20.26 12.16
N GLU A 299 -1.12 19.68 12.39
CA GLU A 299 -0.79 18.89 13.59
C GLU A 299 -1.05 19.64 14.91
N ALA A 300 -0.63 20.91 15.00
CA ALA A 300 -0.80 21.69 16.22
C ALA A 300 -2.26 21.83 16.66
N PHE A 301 -3.20 21.96 15.69
CA PHE A 301 -4.62 22.03 15.98
C PHE A 301 -5.17 20.70 16.48
N VAL A 302 -4.85 19.60 15.81
CA VAL A 302 -5.26 18.25 16.19
C VAL A 302 -4.74 17.89 17.59
N VAL A 303 -3.46 18.13 17.84
CA VAL A 303 -2.81 17.89 19.12
C VAL A 303 -3.49 18.71 20.23
N ALA A 304 -3.77 20.00 20.01
CA ALA A 304 -4.45 20.85 21.01
C ALA A 304 -5.86 20.31 21.34
N LYS A 305 -6.61 19.85 20.33
CA LYS A 305 -7.94 19.24 20.51
C LYS A 305 -7.87 17.98 21.36
N VAL A 306 -6.89 17.11 21.12
CA VAL A 306 -6.69 15.88 21.89
C VAL A 306 -6.17 16.16 23.30
N VAL A 307 -5.26 17.12 23.47
CA VAL A 307 -4.78 17.56 24.79
C VAL A 307 -5.91 18.09 25.65
N ALA A 308 -6.84 18.88 25.09
CA ALA A 308 -8.01 19.37 25.80
C ALA A 308 -8.86 18.20 26.35
N ALA A 309 -9.10 17.18 25.54
CA ALA A 309 -9.83 15.98 25.94
C ALA A 309 -9.08 15.17 27.03
N LEU A 310 -7.78 14.99 26.87
CA LEU A 310 -6.95 14.30 27.86
C LEU A 310 -6.95 15.05 29.21
N ARG A 311 -6.85 16.38 29.17
CA ARG A 311 -6.91 17.23 30.41
C ARG A 311 -8.25 17.14 31.10
N ALA A 312 -9.37 17.09 30.38
CA ALA A 312 -10.70 16.87 30.95
C ALA A 312 -10.80 15.53 31.69
N HIS A 313 -9.95 14.56 31.35
CA HIS A 313 -9.85 13.23 31.96
C HIS A 313 -8.58 13.05 32.83
N GLY A 314 -8.01 14.15 33.34
CA GLY A 314 -6.99 14.13 34.40
C GLY A 314 -5.53 14.07 33.91
N TYR A 315 -5.28 14.24 32.61
CA TYR A 315 -3.89 14.42 32.11
C TYR A 315 -3.33 15.78 32.54
N ARG A 316 -2.11 15.79 33.07
CA ARG A 316 -1.44 17.00 33.63
C ARG A 316 -0.12 17.34 32.92
N GLY A 317 0.16 16.68 31.76
CA GLY A 317 1.35 16.95 30.97
C GLY A 317 1.19 18.10 30.00
#